data_4a9b80bf197c6653991e1d2cd9e47e03
#
_entry.id   4a9b80bf197c6653991e1d2cd9e47e03
#
_cell.length_a   1.000
_cell.length_b   1.000
_cell.length_c   1.000
_cell.angle_alpha   90.00
_cell.angle_beta   90.00
_cell.angle_gamma   90.00
#
_symmetry.space_group_name_H-M   'P 1'
#
loop_
_entity.id
_entity.type
_entity.pdbx_description
1 polymer ?
#
loop_
_entity_poly.entity_id
_entity_poly.type
_entity_poly.pdbx_seq_one_letter_code
_entity_poly.pdbx_strand_id
1 'polypeptide(L)'
;MNDSKFTAHSFLLVFTIVTAIFFFFAVKVVDLADRYTANDYYPIEGTDDLAIRYSTQKTSGIYRGDKNTSTLMLKGLYGFDWGCVADGDWLYLNEYRSSEMGMRFCRVVRVDMNSFEKEVVLEDAILRGRCASGEIVCLDECMMPSTFPKTNCLCALYAVAAPQLRPDSDGAKVVYLDPQTARELYSVRDEAALSEDFDAIYLERTLGEVRG
;
A
#
# COMPACT_ATOMS: atom_id res chain seq x y z
N MET A 1 -18.93 -56.03 29.50
CA MET A 1 -18.91 -55.74 28.05
C MET A 1 -19.64 -54.44 27.65
N ASN A 2 -19.97 -53.56 28.62
CA ASN A 2 -20.67 -52.29 28.36
C ASN A 2 -19.78 -51.04 28.35
N ASP A 3 -18.59 -51.12 28.91
CA ASP A 3 -17.73 -49.91 29.07
C ASP A 3 -17.10 -49.39 27.75
N SER A 4 -16.87 -50.29 26.79
CA SER A 4 -16.25 -49.88 25.51
C SER A 4 -17.20 -49.09 24.59
N LYS A 5 -18.51 -49.34 24.68
CA LYS A 5 -19.49 -48.59 23.87
C LYS A 5 -19.75 -47.19 24.45
N PHE A 6 -19.71 -47.07 25.77
CA PHE A 6 -19.88 -45.77 26.43
C PHE A 6 -18.70 -44.85 26.14
N THR A 7 -17.47 -45.35 26.18
CA THR A 7 -16.26 -44.57 25.83
C THR A 7 -16.22 -44.12 24.37
N ALA A 8 -16.64 -44.98 23.43
CA ALA A 8 -16.69 -44.64 22.02
C ALA A 8 -17.72 -43.53 21.72
N HIS A 9 -18.90 -43.59 22.35
CA HIS A 9 -19.92 -42.54 22.18
C HIS A 9 -19.51 -41.22 22.82
N SER A 10 -18.86 -41.25 23.97
CA SER A 10 -18.35 -40.04 24.62
C SER A 10 -17.23 -39.40 23.80
N PHE A 11 -16.33 -40.20 23.21
CA PHE A 11 -15.28 -39.70 22.33
C PHE A 11 -15.87 -39.07 21.06
N LEU A 12 -16.86 -39.73 20.44
CA LEU A 12 -17.51 -39.19 19.25
C LEU A 12 -18.23 -37.87 19.56
N LEU A 13 -18.88 -37.76 20.70
CA LEU A 13 -19.57 -36.54 21.13
C LEU A 13 -18.57 -35.38 21.34
N VAL A 14 -17.49 -35.65 22.07
CA VAL A 14 -16.42 -34.63 22.29
C VAL A 14 -15.80 -34.20 20.99
N PHE A 15 -15.48 -35.14 20.11
CA PHE A 15 -14.90 -34.82 18.79
C PHE A 15 -15.86 -33.96 17.97
N THR A 16 -17.15 -34.28 17.93
CA THR A 16 -18.15 -33.49 17.20
C THR A 16 -18.26 -32.07 17.76
N ILE A 17 -18.27 -31.92 19.10
CA ILE A 17 -18.33 -30.61 19.75
C ILE A 17 -17.08 -29.77 19.41
N VAL A 18 -15.89 -30.37 19.53
CA VAL A 18 -14.63 -29.69 19.22
C VAL A 18 -14.58 -29.25 17.74
N THR A 19 -15.00 -30.13 16.84
CA THR A 19 -15.06 -29.82 15.40
C THR A 19 -16.06 -28.70 15.11
N ALA A 20 -17.23 -28.72 15.74
CA ALA A 20 -18.25 -27.67 15.59
C ALA A 20 -17.75 -26.32 16.13
N ILE A 21 -17.06 -26.31 17.28
CA ILE A 21 -16.45 -25.11 17.84
C ILE A 21 -15.36 -24.58 16.91
N PHE A 22 -14.49 -25.44 16.41
CA PHE A 22 -13.44 -25.07 15.49
C PHE A 22 -14.01 -24.46 14.19
N PHE A 23 -15.06 -25.08 13.64
CA PHE A 23 -15.73 -24.60 12.44
C PHE A 23 -16.42 -23.25 12.69
N PHE A 24 -17.05 -23.08 13.86
CA PHE A 24 -17.66 -21.82 14.25
C PHE A 24 -16.61 -20.68 14.37
N PHE A 25 -15.46 -20.96 14.98
CA PHE A 25 -14.36 -20.00 15.05
C PHE A 25 -13.79 -19.70 13.67
N ALA A 26 -13.58 -20.71 12.83
CA ALA A 26 -13.09 -20.51 11.46
C ALA A 26 -14.04 -19.62 10.63
N VAL A 27 -15.36 -19.88 10.72
CA VAL A 27 -16.38 -19.04 10.04
C VAL A 27 -16.37 -17.62 10.59
N LYS A 28 -16.23 -17.44 11.92
CA LYS A 28 -16.14 -16.11 12.53
C LYS A 28 -14.88 -15.35 12.13
N VAL A 29 -13.75 -16.02 12.00
CA VAL A 29 -12.50 -15.42 11.53
C VAL A 29 -12.63 -14.99 10.07
N VAL A 30 -13.27 -15.81 9.23
CA VAL A 30 -13.55 -15.45 7.83
C VAL A 30 -14.52 -14.26 7.75
N ASP A 31 -15.63 -14.28 8.52
CA ASP A 31 -16.59 -13.18 8.59
C ASP A 31 -15.95 -11.87 9.11
N LEU A 32 -15.03 -11.99 10.06
CA LEU A 32 -14.26 -10.84 10.55
C LEU A 32 -13.29 -10.31 9.48
N ALA A 33 -12.59 -11.19 8.79
CA ALA A 33 -11.73 -10.84 7.68
C ALA A 33 -12.54 -10.17 6.55
N ASP A 34 -13.71 -10.69 6.20
CA ASP A 34 -14.60 -10.09 5.21
C ASP A 34 -15.12 -8.71 5.63
N ARG A 35 -15.39 -8.49 6.92
CA ARG A 35 -15.79 -7.16 7.42
C ARG A 35 -14.66 -6.15 7.36
N TYR A 36 -13.43 -6.56 7.62
CA TYR A 36 -12.26 -5.70 7.47
C TYR A 36 -11.97 -5.41 6.00
N THR A 37 -12.18 -6.36 5.09
CA THR A 37 -12.02 -6.17 3.64
C THR A 37 -13.16 -5.35 3.01
N ALA A 38 -14.32 -5.26 3.66
CA ALA A 38 -15.45 -4.48 3.16
C ALA A 38 -15.21 -2.96 3.16
N ASN A 39 -14.15 -2.48 3.82
CA ASN A 39 -13.80 -1.05 3.89
C ASN A 39 -12.64 -0.63 2.99
N ASP A 40 -12.16 -1.49 2.12
CA ASP A 40 -10.97 -1.30 1.30
C ASP A 40 -11.22 -0.42 0.06
N TYR A 41 -11.87 0.69 0.25
CA TYR A 41 -12.15 1.69 -0.79
C TYR A 41 -11.62 3.04 -0.31
N TYR A 42 -10.53 3.49 -0.93
CA TYR A 42 -9.82 4.71 -0.58
C TYR A 42 -9.92 5.71 -1.72
N PRO A 43 -10.81 6.72 -1.62
CA PRO A 43 -10.90 7.78 -2.62
C PRO A 43 -9.54 8.45 -2.82
N ILE A 44 -9.22 8.75 -4.06
CA ILE A 44 -8.00 9.45 -4.43
C ILE A 44 -8.28 10.95 -4.38
N GLU A 45 -7.60 11.65 -3.48
CA GLU A 45 -7.75 13.09 -3.36
C GLU A 45 -7.33 13.80 -4.66
N GLY A 46 -8.09 14.83 -5.04
CA GLY A 46 -7.87 15.56 -6.30
C GLY A 46 -8.46 14.88 -7.54
N THR A 47 -9.23 13.80 -7.37
CA THR A 47 -10.00 13.16 -8.44
C THR A 47 -11.47 13.09 -8.08
N ASP A 48 -12.36 13.12 -9.10
CA ASP A 48 -13.80 13.15 -8.86
C ASP A 48 -14.38 11.78 -8.47
N ASP A 49 -13.83 10.69 -9.04
CA ASP A 49 -14.45 9.37 -9.00
C ASP A 49 -13.47 8.20 -8.92
N LEU A 50 -12.17 8.47 -8.71
CA LEU A 50 -11.17 7.43 -8.61
C LEU A 50 -10.90 7.01 -7.17
N ALA A 51 -10.68 5.71 -6.97
CA ALA A 51 -10.32 5.13 -5.69
C ALA A 51 -9.35 3.96 -5.83
N ILE A 52 -8.50 3.78 -4.84
CA ILE A 52 -7.70 2.56 -4.69
C ILE A 52 -8.54 1.54 -3.91
N ARG A 53 -8.58 0.31 -4.39
CA ARG A 53 -9.20 -0.80 -3.67
C ARG A 53 -8.22 -1.93 -3.45
N TYR A 54 -8.27 -2.45 -2.23
CA TYR A 54 -7.67 -3.72 -1.88
C TYR A 54 -8.77 -4.75 -1.66
N SER A 55 -8.60 -5.94 -2.16
CA SER A 55 -9.60 -6.99 -1.94
C SER A 55 -8.94 -8.35 -1.97
N THR A 56 -9.36 -9.20 -1.04
CA THR A 56 -9.06 -10.64 -1.07
C THR A 56 -9.97 -11.38 -2.04
N GLN A 57 -11.15 -10.84 -2.31
CA GLN A 57 -12.18 -11.48 -3.17
C GLN A 57 -12.24 -10.83 -4.56
N LYS A 58 -11.82 -9.58 -4.68
CA LYS A 58 -11.80 -8.84 -5.94
C LYS A 58 -10.37 -8.50 -6.33
N THR A 59 -10.17 -8.15 -7.57
CA THR A 59 -8.88 -7.67 -8.06
C THR A 59 -8.53 -6.33 -7.40
N SER A 60 -7.36 -6.23 -6.77
CA SER A 60 -6.86 -4.96 -6.26
C SER A 60 -6.44 -4.04 -7.40
N GLY A 61 -6.64 -2.74 -7.24
CA GLY A 61 -6.31 -1.77 -8.29
C GLY A 61 -6.95 -0.40 -8.11
N ILE A 62 -6.90 0.39 -9.18
CA ILE A 62 -7.60 1.66 -9.30
C ILE A 62 -8.98 1.40 -9.88
N TYR A 63 -9.98 1.96 -9.25
CA TYR A 63 -11.39 1.84 -9.62
C TYR A 63 -11.99 3.20 -9.87
N ARG A 64 -12.94 3.26 -10.80
CA ARG A 64 -13.76 4.44 -11.09
C ARG A 64 -15.20 4.20 -10.64
N GLY A 65 -15.80 5.19 -9.97
CA GLY A 65 -17.18 5.17 -9.49
C GLY A 65 -17.29 4.92 -7.98
N ASP A 66 -18.50 4.77 -7.51
CA ASP A 66 -18.82 4.59 -6.09
C ASP A 66 -18.36 3.24 -5.54
N LYS A 67 -18.23 3.15 -4.22
CA LYS A 67 -17.84 1.95 -3.49
C LYS A 67 -18.58 0.67 -3.95
N ASN A 68 -19.87 0.79 -4.27
CA ASN A 68 -20.72 -0.37 -4.61
C ASN A 68 -20.78 -0.65 -6.12
N THR A 69 -20.58 0.35 -6.97
CA THR A 69 -20.78 0.29 -8.42
C THR A 69 -19.50 0.54 -9.22
N SER A 70 -18.35 0.58 -8.53
CA SER A 70 -17.09 0.93 -9.17
C SER A 70 -16.60 -0.13 -10.16
N THR A 71 -15.97 0.35 -11.22
CA THR A 71 -15.35 -0.44 -12.28
C THR A 71 -13.84 -0.42 -12.14
N LEU A 72 -13.18 -1.58 -12.30
CA LEU A 72 -11.72 -1.69 -12.31
C LEU A 72 -11.17 -1.04 -13.58
N MET A 73 -10.32 -0.04 -13.41
CA MET A 73 -9.63 0.66 -14.49
C MET A 73 -8.20 0.14 -14.67
N LEU A 74 -7.47 -0.05 -13.58
CA LEU A 74 -6.08 -0.52 -13.62
C LEU A 74 -5.82 -1.51 -12.49
N LYS A 75 -5.37 -2.72 -12.85
CA LYS A 75 -5.01 -3.76 -11.89
C LYS A 75 -3.64 -3.47 -11.28
N GLY A 76 -3.51 -3.62 -9.96
CA GLY A 76 -2.24 -3.49 -9.26
C GLY A 76 -2.42 -3.38 -7.74
N LEU A 77 -1.30 -3.40 -7.03
CA LEU A 77 -1.24 -3.07 -5.60
C LEU A 77 -0.66 -1.66 -5.46
N TYR A 78 -1.49 -0.70 -5.16
CA TYR A 78 -1.10 0.70 -5.02
C TYR A 78 -1.17 1.13 -3.57
N GLY A 79 -0.14 1.82 -3.07
CA GLY A 79 -0.14 2.40 -1.73
C GLY A 79 -1.00 3.66 -1.67
N PHE A 80 -1.78 3.80 -0.60
CA PHE A 80 -2.52 5.02 -0.29
C PHE A 80 -1.91 5.77 0.91
N ASP A 81 -1.15 5.05 1.75
CA ASP A 81 -0.67 5.57 3.04
C ASP A 81 0.47 6.59 2.89
N TRP A 82 1.19 6.57 1.78
CA TRP A 82 2.44 7.32 1.56
C TRP A 82 2.32 8.47 0.59
N GLY A 83 1.12 8.76 0.15
CA GLY A 83 0.86 9.80 -0.81
C GLY A 83 0.37 9.26 -2.15
N CYS A 84 -0.56 10.01 -2.67
CA CYS A 84 -1.11 9.87 -3.99
C CYS A 84 -1.28 11.30 -4.50
N VAL A 85 -0.80 11.61 -5.67
CA VAL A 85 -0.85 12.98 -6.20
C VAL A 85 -1.52 12.99 -7.56
N ALA A 86 -2.66 13.67 -7.64
CA ALA A 86 -3.29 14.00 -8.93
C ALA A 86 -2.78 15.36 -9.42
N ASP A 87 -2.35 15.45 -10.68
CA ASP A 87 -1.89 16.67 -11.32
C ASP A 87 -2.26 16.71 -12.80
N GLY A 88 -3.23 17.53 -13.15
CA GLY A 88 -3.79 17.57 -14.50
C GLY A 88 -4.36 16.20 -14.90
N ASP A 89 -3.83 15.62 -15.97
CA ASP A 89 -4.22 14.30 -16.46
C ASP A 89 -3.44 13.14 -15.81
N TRP A 90 -2.50 13.44 -14.91
CA TRP A 90 -1.61 12.46 -14.32
C TRP A 90 -1.92 12.14 -12.87
N LEU A 91 -1.85 10.86 -12.55
CA LEU A 91 -1.98 10.33 -11.20
C LEU A 91 -0.68 9.64 -10.80
N TYR A 92 0.03 10.18 -9.81
CA TYR A 92 1.24 9.59 -9.24
C TYR A 92 0.89 8.69 -8.06
N LEU A 93 1.47 7.50 -8.02
CA LEU A 93 1.16 6.45 -7.06
C LEU A 93 2.39 5.66 -6.65
N ASN A 94 2.34 5.12 -5.45
CA ASN A 94 3.22 4.04 -5.03
C ASN A 94 2.66 2.70 -5.51
N GLU A 95 3.39 1.96 -6.32
CA GLU A 95 3.05 0.60 -6.69
C GLU A 95 3.93 -0.39 -5.92
N TYR A 96 3.30 -1.31 -5.20
CA TYR A 96 3.99 -2.34 -4.45
C TYR A 96 4.33 -3.53 -5.34
N ARG A 97 5.59 -3.97 -5.25
CA ARG A 97 6.08 -5.21 -5.87
C ARG A 97 6.31 -6.25 -4.80
N SER A 98 5.94 -7.50 -5.06
CA SER A 98 6.27 -8.61 -4.16
C SER A 98 7.76 -8.94 -4.25
N SER A 99 8.42 -9.16 -3.12
CA SER A 99 9.77 -9.73 -3.09
C SER A 99 9.76 -11.15 -2.55
N GLU A 100 10.74 -11.95 -2.97
CA GLU A 100 10.93 -13.32 -2.50
C GLU A 100 11.36 -13.38 -1.02
N MET A 101 11.92 -12.30 -0.49
CA MET A 101 12.45 -12.23 0.89
C MET A 101 11.50 -11.57 1.89
N GLY A 102 10.24 -11.34 1.53
CA GLY A 102 9.28 -10.70 2.43
C GLY A 102 9.43 -9.18 2.54
N MET A 103 10.40 -8.57 1.87
CA MET A 103 10.47 -7.13 1.71
C MET A 103 9.62 -6.69 0.52
N ARG A 104 8.97 -5.55 0.63
CA ARG A 104 8.26 -4.93 -0.49
C ARG A 104 9.12 -3.84 -1.07
N PHE A 105 9.40 -4.00 -2.35
CA PHE A 105 9.91 -2.90 -3.14
C PHE A 105 8.73 -2.06 -3.57
N CYS A 106 8.87 -0.77 -3.37
CA CYS A 106 7.95 0.22 -3.87
C CYS A 106 8.58 0.87 -5.11
N ARG A 107 7.77 1.18 -6.09
CA ARG A 107 8.17 2.03 -7.20
C ARG A 107 7.16 3.13 -7.39
N VAL A 108 7.63 4.28 -7.83
CA VAL A 108 6.76 5.38 -8.19
C VAL A 108 6.32 5.20 -9.64
N VAL A 109 5.02 5.18 -9.83
CA VAL A 109 4.42 5.13 -11.16
C VAL A 109 3.56 6.36 -11.38
N ARG A 110 3.40 6.77 -12.64
CA ARG A 110 2.33 7.68 -13.02
C ARG A 110 1.38 7.00 -13.99
N VAL A 111 0.12 7.37 -13.88
CA VAL A 111 -0.99 6.83 -14.65
C VAL A 111 -1.69 7.99 -15.35
N ASP A 112 -1.86 7.90 -16.66
CA ASP A 112 -2.74 8.80 -17.39
C ASP A 112 -4.20 8.51 -17.01
N MET A 113 -4.90 9.47 -16.43
CA MET A 113 -6.27 9.28 -15.92
C MET A 113 -7.33 9.13 -17.02
N ASN A 114 -6.99 9.41 -18.27
CA ASN A 114 -7.88 9.25 -19.41
C ASN A 114 -7.75 7.85 -20.02
N SER A 115 -6.52 7.41 -20.29
CA SER A 115 -6.25 6.12 -20.93
C SER A 115 -6.00 4.98 -19.97
N PHE A 116 -5.65 5.27 -18.71
CA PHE A 116 -5.14 4.34 -17.69
C PHE A 116 -3.85 3.62 -18.13
N GLU A 117 -3.11 4.20 -19.06
CA GLU A 117 -1.76 3.78 -19.34
C GLU A 117 -0.83 4.18 -18.20
N LYS A 118 0.04 3.24 -17.82
CA LYS A 118 0.95 3.39 -16.70
C LYS A 118 2.38 3.38 -17.16
N GLU A 119 3.19 4.28 -16.63
CA GLU A 119 4.63 4.26 -16.76
C GLU A 119 5.34 4.28 -15.40
N VAL A 120 6.52 3.70 -15.34
CA VAL A 120 7.37 3.73 -14.15
C VAL A 120 8.21 4.99 -14.19
N VAL A 121 8.16 5.76 -13.10
CA VAL A 121 8.91 7.01 -12.95
C VAL A 121 10.23 6.76 -12.22
N LEU A 122 10.15 6.06 -11.08
CA LEU A 122 11.32 5.68 -10.29
C LEU A 122 11.13 4.24 -9.79
N GLU A 123 12.17 3.42 -9.95
CA GLU A 123 12.26 2.11 -9.30
C GLU A 123 12.82 2.27 -7.88
N ASP A 124 12.47 1.37 -6.97
CA ASP A 124 12.94 1.34 -5.59
C ASP A 124 12.82 2.70 -4.86
N ALA A 125 11.71 3.39 -5.09
CA ALA A 125 11.42 4.71 -4.57
C ALA A 125 10.02 4.80 -3.97
N ILE A 126 9.81 5.79 -3.12
CA ILE A 126 8.54 6.06 -2.44
C ILE A 126 8.08 7.47 -2.78
N LEU A 127 6.89 7.59 -3.35
CA LEU A 127 6.19 8.87 -3.48
C LEU A 127 5.80 9.37 -2.10
N ARG A 128 6.17 10.60 -1.78
CA ARG A 128 5.84 11.22 -0.50
C ARG A 128 4.75 12.28 -0.61
N GLY A 129 4.60 12.87 -1.77
CA GLY A 129 3.57 13.89 -1.98
C GLY A 129 4.01 14.97 -2.96
N ARG A 130 3.48 16.17 -2.74
CA ARG A 130 3.78 17.37 -3.50
C ARG A 130 4.34 18.44 -2.57
N CYS A 131 5.44 19.09 -2.93
CA CYS A 131 5.92 20.21 -2.13
C CYS A 131 5.13 21.51 -2.42
N ALA A 132 5.32 22.52 -1.56
CA ALA A 132 4.55 23.77 -1.64
C ALA A 132 4.70 24.52 -2.97
N SER A 133 5.80 24.36 -3.69
CA SER A 133 6.00 24.94 -5.03
C SER A 133 5.46 24.07 -6.17
N GLY A 134 4.92 22.89 -5.87
CA GLY A 134 4.13 22.09 -6.83
C GLY A 134 4.84 20.86 -7.38
N GLU A 135 6.13 20.67 -7.15
CA GLU A 135 6.89 19.51 -7.61
C GLU A 135 6.48 18.24 -6.86
N ILE A 136 6.57 17.10 -7.52
CA ILE A 136 6.38 15.79 -6.92
C ILE A 136 7.63 15.41 -6.14
N VAL A 137 7.45 15.00 -4.89
CA VAL A 137 8.56 14.63 -4.00
C VAL A 137 8.57 13.13 -3.75
N CYS A 138 9.72 12.53 -4.02
CA CYS A 138 9.97 11.11 -3.84
C CYS A 138 11.19 10.88 -2.94
N LEU A 139 11.17 9.80 -2.19
CA LEU A 139 12.32 9.27 -1.49
C LEU A 139 12.87 8.10 -2.30
N ASP A 140 14.03 8.28 -2.91
CA ASP A 140 14.70 7.34 -3.79
C ASP A 140 15.66 6.43 -3.01
N GLU A 141 16.05 5.30 -3.61
CA GLU A 141 16.96 4.31 -3.00
C GLU A 141 16.44 3.75 -1.67
N CYS A 142 15.12 3.66 -1.52
CA CYS A 142 14.47 3.22 -0.29
C CYS A 142 13.66 1.95 -0.49
N MET A 143 13.57 1.18 0.58
CA MET A 143 12.72 -0.01 0.67
C MET A 143 11.70 0.15 1.77
N MET A 144 10.52 -0.41 1.56
CA MET A 144 9.54 -0.59 2.62
C MET A 144 9.76 -1.96 3.25
N PRO A 145 10.19 -2.04 4.52
CA PRO A 145 10.25 -3.33 5.18
C PRO A 145 8.84 -3.89 5.28
N SER A 146 8.62 -5.08 4.74
CA SER A 146 7.36 -5.77 4.90
C SER A 146 7.36 -6.48 6.24
N THR A 147 6.59 -5.99 7.16
CA THR A 147 6.27 -6.69 8.42
C THR A 147 5.24 -7.81 8.22
N PHE A 148 4.93 -8.14 6.95
CA PHE A 148 3.89 -9.09 6.67
C PHE A 148 4.37 -10.52 6.91
N PRO A 149 3.70 -11.27 7.81
CA PRO A 149 3.76 -12.72 7.75
C PRO A 149 3.22 -13.16 6.38
N LYS A 150 3.73 -14.26 5.84
CA LYS A 150 3.31 -14.88 4.56
C LYS A 150 1.81 -15.24 4.48
N THR A 151 1.03 -14.90 5.48
CA THR A 151 -0.41 -15.08 5.55
C THR A 151 -1.06 -13.87 4.88
N ASN A 152 -2.00 -14.12 3.98
CA ASN A 152 -2.85 -13.14 3.30
C ASN A 152 -3.72 -12.29 4.25
N CYS A 153 -3.24 -12.00 5.45
CA CYS A 153 -3.96 -11.24 6.44
C CYS A 153 -3.76 -9.75 6.14
N LEU A 154 -4.75 -9.12 5.58
CA LEU A 154 -4.83 -7.68 5.27
C LEU A 154 -4.58 -6.80 6.50
N CYS A 155 -4.85 -7.31 7.72
CA CYS A 155 -4.56 -6.59 8.97
C CYS A 155 -3.09 -6.16 9.11
N ALA A 156 -2.19 -6.81 8.40
CA ALA A 156 -0.78 -6.46 8.40
C ALA A 156 -0.43 -5.34 7.40
N LEU A 157 -1.35 -4.93 6.52
CA LEU A 157 -1.16 -3.79 5.62
C LEU A 157 -1.04 -2.46 6.37
N TYR A 158 -1.51 -2.40 7.59
CA TYR A 158 -1.55 -1.19 8.39
C TYR A 158 -0.38 -0.98 9.36
N ALA A 159 0.58 -1.89 9.37
CA ALA A 159 1.83 -1.61 10.08
C ALA A 159 2.67 -0.68 9.19
N VAL A 160 2.55 0.61 9.43
CA VAL A 160 3.38 1.64 8.83
C VAL A 160 4.81 1.40 9.27
N ALA A 161 5.59 0.71 8.46
CA ALA A 161 7.01 0.58 8.69
C ALA A 161 7.71 1.82 8.12
N ALA A 162 8.61 2.41 8.89
CA ALA A 162 9.43 3.50 8.38
C ALA A 162 10.24 3.05 7.16
N PRO A 163 10.41 3.91 6.15
CA PRO A 163 11.30 3.64 5.02
C PRO A 163 12.70 3.28 5.52
N GLN A 164 13.32 2.33 4.85
CA GLN A 164 14.71 1.94 5.12
C GLN A 164 15.53 2.14 3.87
N LEU A 165 16.77 2.59 4.05
CA LEU A 165 17.73 2.68 2.96
C LEU A 165 18.02 1.31 2.38
N ARG A 166 18.29 1.25 1.09
CA ARG A 166 18.89 0.09 0.47
C ARG A 166 20.28 -0.16 1.07
N PRO A 167 20.69 -1.42 1.21
CA PRO A 167 22.02 -1.75 1.78
C PRO A 167 23.22 -1.17 1.02
N ASP A 168 23.02 -0.85 -0.27
CA ASP A 168 24.02 -0.32 -1.20
C ASP A 168 23.85 1.19 -1.44
N SER A 169 22.97 1.87 -0.68
CA SER A 169 22.72 3.30 -0.81
C SER A 169 23.74 4.15 -0.04
N ASP A 170 24.15 5.27 -0.63
CA ASP A 170 25.02 6.27 -0.01
C ASP A 170 24.26 7.25 0.91
N GLY A 171 23.06 6.88 1.37
CA GLY A 171 22.20 7.70 2.22
C GLY A 171 20.84 8.01 1.58
N ALA A 172 19.97 8.65 2.35
CA ALA A 172 18.64 9.01 1.90
C ALA A 172 18.69 10.05 0.77
N LYS A 173 18.06 9.79 -0.35
CA LYS A 173 18.00 10.69 -1.51
C LYS A 173 16.56 11.16 -1.73
N VAL A 174 16.33 12.46 -1.59
CA VAL A 174 15.06 13.10 -1.92
C VAL A 174 15.12 13.63 -3.34
N VAL A 175 14.15 13.27 -4.16
CA VAL A 175 14.06 13.63 -5.58
C VAL A 175 12.83 14.48 -5.81
N TYR A 176 13.02 15.59 -6.50
CA TYR A 176 11.97 16.51 -6.92
C TYR A 176 11.74 16.35 -8.42
N LEU A 177 10.51 16.01 -8.79
CA LEU A 177 10.10 15.75 -10.16
C LEU A 177 9.18 16.86 -10.68
N ASP A 178 9.35 17.20 -11.94
CA ASP A 178 8.37 17.97 -12.67
C ASP A 178 7.06 17.17 -12.82
N PRO A 179 5.91 17.70 -12.37
CA PRO A 179 4.66 16.93 -12.33
C PRO A 179 4.12 16.58 -13.73
N GLN A 180 4.47 17.34 -14.77
CA GLN A 180 3.98 17.08 -16.13
C GLN A 180 4.86 16.11 -16.90
N THR A 181 6.19 16.24 -16.75
CA THR A 181 7.14 15.43 -17.51
C THR A 181 7.70 14.24 -16.74
N ALA A 182 7.49 14.19 -15.42
CA ALA A 182 8.09 13.24 -14.47
C ALA A 182 9.64 13.24 -14.47
N ARG A 183 10.27 14.30 -14.98
CA ARG A 183 11.72 14.43 -14.99
C ARG A 183 12.23 14.96 -13.66
N GLU A 184 13.35 14.44 -13.22
CA GLU A 184 14.07 14.98 -12.07
C GLU A 184 14.50 16.42 -12.35
N LEU A 185 14.05 17.33 -11.49
CA LEU A 185 14.45 18.73 -11.48
C LEU A 185 15.64 18.97 -10.56
N TYR A 186 15.65 18.27 -9.44
CA TYR A 186 16.63 18.39 -8.39
C TYR A 186 16.60 17.17 -7.47
N SER A 187 17.74 16.84 -6.87
CA SER A 187 17.80 15.88 -5.76
C SER A 187 18.79 16.31 -4.69
N VAL A 188 18.54 15.88 -3.47
CA VAL A 188 19.38 16.13 -2.31
C VAL A 188 19.54 14.87 -1.49
N ARG A 189 20.74 14.64 -0.93
CA ARG A 189 20.97 13.57 0.05
C ARG A 189 20.92 14.17 1.44
N ASP A 190 20.02 13.66 2.28
CA ASP A 190 19.80 14.16 3.62
C ASP A 190 19.28 13.04 4.51
N GLU A 191 19.99 12.74 5.58
CA GLU A 191 19.57 11.74 6.58
C GLU A 191 18.24 12.11 7.26
N ALA A 192 17.91 13.40 7.34
CA ALA A 192 16.62 13.84 7.85
C ALA A 192 15.43 13.35 7.01
N ALA A 193 15.65 12.93 5.77
CA ALA A 193 14.61 12.35 4.90
C ALA A 193 14.03 11.03 5.43
N LEU A 194 14.68 10.38 6.40
CA LEU A 194 14.18 9.17 7.06
C LEU A 194 13.41 9.46 8.34
N SER A 195 13.36 10.73 8.77
CA SER A 195 12.66 11.14 10.00
C SER A 195 11.15 11.19 9.82
N GLU A 196 10.43 11.19 10.93
CA GLU A 196 8.98 11.41 10.96
C GLU A 196 8.59 12.83 10.51
N ASP A 197 9.53 13.78 10.56
CA ASP A 197 9.33 15.18 10.18
C ASP A 197 9.51 15.42 8.66
N PHE A 198 9.54 14.37 7.84
CA PHE A 198 9.74 14.48 6.39
C PHE A 198 8.81 15.53 5.77
N ASP A 199 7.54 15.49 6.10
CA ASP A 199 6.52 16.35 5.49
C ASP A 199 6.81 17.83 5.76
N ALA A 200 7.15 18.17 7.01
CA ALA A 200 7.53 19.55 7.39
C ALA A 200 8.85 20.02 6.74
N ILE A 201 9.78 19.10 6.52
CA ILE A 201 11.09 19.43 5.96
C ILE A 201 11.04 19.58 4.44
N TYR A 202 10.29 18.71 3.73
CA TYR A 202 10.36 18.59 2.28
C TYR A 202 9.08 18.95 1.56
N LEU A 203 7.90 18.80 2.18
CA LEU A 203 6.62 19.08 1.54
C LEU A 203 6.12 20.51 1.83
N GLU A 204 6.30 21.01 3.05
CA GLU A 204 5.85 22.36 3.42
C GLU A 204 6.75 23.47 2.85
N ARG A 205 7.96 23.16 2.41
CA ARG A 205 8.90 24.10 1.83
C ARG A 205 8.78 24.17 0.32
N THR A 206 9.21 25.31 -0.23
CA THR A 206 9.39 25.44 -1.67
C THR A 206 10.71 24.81 -2.12
N LEU A 207 10.79 24.34 -3.35
CA LEU A 207 12.02 23.77 -3.90
C LEU A 207 13.20 24.79 -3.86
N GLY A 208 12.91 26.09 -4.02
CA GLY A 208 13.91 27.15 -3.90
C GLY A 208 14.54 27.26 -2.52
N GLU A 209 13.75 27.05 -1.46
CA GLU A 209 14.23 27.04 -0.07
C GLU A 209 15.08 25.80 0.24
N VAL A 210 14.74 24.67 -0.36
CA VAL A 210 15.51 23.42 -0.17
C VAL A 210 16.87 23.49 -0.87
N ARG A 211 16.98 24.26 -1.96
CA ARG A 211 18.24 24.46 -2.71
C ARG A 211 19.20 25.42 -2.03
N GLY A 212 18.73 26.29 -1.16
CA GLY A 212 19.52 27.34 -0.46
C GLY A 212 20.25 26.81 0.73
#